data_f29a15ffbde642ac79c16ff85fd2cc6c
#
_entry.id   f29a15ffbde642ac79c16ff85fd2cc6c
#
_cell.length_a   1.000
_cell.length_b   1.000
_cell.length_c   1.000
_cell.angle_alpha   90.00
_cell.angle_beta   90.00
_cell.angle_gamma   90.00
#
_symmetry.space_group_name_H-M   'P 1'
#
loop_
_entity.id
_entity.type
_entity.pdbx_description
1 polymer ?
#
loop_
_entity_poly.entity_id
_entity_poly.type
_entity_poly.pdbx_seq_one_letter_code
_entity_poly.pdbx_strand_id
1 'polypeptide(L)'
;MSFLSRVLWLSLVLFGSADLLVVGADPGASVGLSKKWYRDGEETLRAFEPLSAKARHSVVKIDANGVTVALGTVVDAEGLVATKASQVQDGKLTCWLAGGKEVHAELLVSDVRNDVALVRVQAQGLQPVRWVAERPSIGQWAVSPGIESVPQTAGIVSAAPRRIYPPRAFAGVELDPDETQARIARVMPGLGAEKAGIQAGDVIVAVQGATVKARAELSTKLRPFQEGQSVRLKLRRGDQEIELAVEMMVPHLSWPARGADRQDRMNRFGSELSERAEGFDSVIQHDSVLQGWQCGGPLVGLDGRAIGLNIARAGRVSSYALPASLAQKVIAELKQRLSRDRAVAPRK
;
A
#
# COMPACT_ATOMS: atom_id res chain seq x y z
N MET A 1 -42.20 53.03 44.29
CA MET A 1 -42.05 52.77 45.75
C MET A 1 -41.92 51.27 45.90
N SER A 2 -40.77 50.90 46.23
CA SER A 2 -40.16 50.18 47.35
C SER A 2 -40.27 48.67 47.26
N PHE A 3 -39.10 48.10 47.20
CA PHE A 3 -38.34 47.35 48.19
C PHE A 3 -38.55 45.83 48.16
N LEU A 4 -37.53 45.08 47.72
CA LEU A 4 -36.63 44.24 48.49
C LEU A 4 -37.24 43.01 49.17
N SER A 5 -36.77 41.81 48.83
CA SER A 5 -35.88 41.12 49.79
C SER A 5 -35.26 39.84 49.25
N ARG A 6 -33.95 39.73 49.40
CA ARG A 6 -33.10 38.54 49.21
C ARG A 6 -33.42 37.52 50.32
N VAL A 7 -33.44 36.27 49.97
CA VAL A 7 -33.17 35.17 50.92
C VAL A 7 -32.12 34.27 50.33
N LEU A 8 -30.95 34.33 50.97
CA LEU A 8 -29.80 33.48 50.79
C LEU A 8 -30.10 32.18 51.61
N TRP A 9 -30.06 31.01 50.96
CA TRP A 9 -29.93 29.74 51.65
C TRP A 9 -28.53 29.22 51.43
N LEU A 10 -27.74 29.24 52.49
CA LEU A 10 -26.44 28.66 52.67
C LEU A 10 -26.65 27.19 53.07
N SER A 11 -26.45 26.25 52.21
CA SER A 11 -26.34 24.85 52.61
C SER A 11 -24.87 24.45 52.62
N LEU A 12 -24.28 24.44 53.81
CA LEU A 12 -22.94 23.94 54.08
C LEU A 12 -22.99 22.42 54.05
N VAL A 13 -22.42 21.81 53.01
CA VAL A 13 -22.08 20.39 53.02
C VAL A 13 -20.58 20.27 53.08
N LEU A 14 -20.11 19.87 54.23
CA LEU A 14 -18.74 19.41 54.47
C LEU A 14 -18.52 18.09 53.73
N PHE A 15 -17.74 18.12 52.66
CA PHE A 15 -17.07 16.93 52.16
C PHE A 15 -15.57 17.18 52.15
N GLY A 16 -14.89 16.13 52.63
CA GLY A 16 -13.48 16.14 52.90
C GLY A 16 -12.58 16.53 51.74
N SER A 17 -11.47 17.09 52.09
CA SER A 17 -10.36 17.48 51.25
C SER A 17 -9.91 16.38 50.29
N ALA A 18 -10.38 16.45 49.06
CA ALA A 18 -9.65 15.93 47.92
C ALA A 18 -9.09 17.17 47.20
N ASP A 19 -7.79 17.36 47.24
CA ASP A 19 -7.09 18.39 46.52
C ASP A 19 -7.37 18.22 45.00
N LEU A 20 -8.41 18.92 44.54
CA LEU A 20 -8.64 19.12 43.12
C LEU A 20 -7.62 20.19 42.69
N LEU A 21 -6.45 19.75 42.23
CA LEU A 21 -5.54 20.58 41.48
C LEU A 21 -6.29 21.08 40.23
N VAL A 22 -6.96 22.21 40.31
CA VAL A 22 -7.37 22.98 39.18
C VAL A 22 -6.09 23.55 38.54
N VAL A 23 -5.50 22.77 37.65
CA VAL A 23 -4.49 23.30 36.74
C VAL A 23 -5.19 24.34 35.90
N GLY A 24 -4.92 25.62 36.16
CA GLY A 24 -5.40 26.73 35.36
C GLY A 24 -5.06 26.47 33.90
N ALA A 25 -6.06 26.14 33.10
CA ALA A 25 -5.89 26.01 31.66
C ALA A 25 -5.62 27.42 31.11
N ASP A 26 -4.43 27.64 30.61
CA ASP A 26 -4.10 28.78 29.77
C ASP A 26 -5.07 28.80 28.58
N PRO A 27 -5.91 29.86 28.40
CA PRO A 27 -6.90 29.89 27.33
C PRO A 27 -6.30 29.90 25.91
N GLY A 28 -4.97 29.89 25.77
CA GLY A 28 -4.24 29.79 24.52
C GLY A 28 -3.53 28.43 24.29
N ALA A 29 -3.50 27.56 25.30
CA ALA A 29 -2.88 26.25 25.16
C ALA A 29 -3.88 25.30 24.45
N SER A 30 -3.65 24.98 23.20
CA SER A 30 -4.31 23.83 22.56
C SER A 30 -3.97 22.58 23.38
N VAL A 31 -4.96 22.05 24.10
CA VAL A 31 -4.84 20.76 24.80
C VAL A 31 -4.80 19.64 23.76
N GLY A 32 -3.75 19.66 22.91
CA GLY A 32 -3.44 18.55 22.03
C GLY A 32 -2.75 17.46 22.84
N LEU A 33 -3.15 16.23 22.65
CA LEU A 33 -2.42 15.08 23.17
C LEU A 33 -0.94 15.19 22.76
N SER A 34 -0.02 14.94 23.66
CA SER A 34 1.40 14.84 23.33
C SER A 34 1.59 13.79 22.22
N LYS A 35 2.46 14.08 21.26
CA LYS A 35 2.76 13.18 20.10
C LYS A 35 3.10 11.74 20.55
N LYS A 36 3.66 11.55 21.73
CA LYS A 36 3.98 10.23 22.28
C LYS A 36 2.75 9.33 22.48
N TRP A 37 1.57 9.92 22.64
CA TRP A 37 0.29 9.23 22.82
C TRP A 37 -0.53 9.10 21.53
N TYR A 38 0.01 9.56 20.39
CA TYR A 38 -0.64 9.29 19.10
C TYR A 38 -0.61 7.79 18.81
N ARG A 39 -1.45 7.32 17.91
CA ARG A 39 -1.53 5.90 17.54
C ARG A 39 -0.16 5.31 17.14
N ASP A 40 0.66 6.10 16.46
CA ASP A 40 2.04 5.82 16.04
C ASP A 40 3.08 6.42 16.99
N GLY A 41 2.65 6.93 18.14
CA GLY A 41 3.54 7.49 19.17
C GLY A 41 4.26 6.41 19.95
N GLU A 42 5.42 6.77 20.47
CA GLU A 42 6.33 5.82 21.14
C GLU A 42 5.66 5.07 22.29
N GLU A 43 4.91 5.76 23.16
CA GLU A 43 4.25 5.15 24.31
C GLU A 43 3.13 4.18 23.90
N THR A 44 2.41 4.51 22.82
CA THR A 44 1.37 3.63 22.28
C THR A 44 1.99 2.37 21.68
N LEU A 45 3.06 2.51 20.90
CA LEU A 45 3.75 1.37 20.29
C LEU A 45 4.42 0.48 21.34
N ARG A 46 4.96 1.05 22.43
CA ARG A 46 5.53 0.27 23.56
C ARG A 46 4.53 -0.67 24.21
N ALA A 47 3.23 -0.35 24.20
CA ALA A 47 2.20 -1.26 24.71
C ALA A 47 2.17 -2.62 23.96
N PHE A 48 2.65 -2.66 22.73
CA PHE A 48 2.73 -3.86 21.90
C PHE A 48 4.14 -4.51 21.93
N GLU A 49 5.09 -3.97 22.70
CA GLU A 49 6.45 -4.49 22.78
C GLU A 49 6.51 -5.96 23.20
N PRO A 50 5.75 -6.47 24.20
CA PRO A 50 5.80 -7.87 24.59
C PRO A 50 5.44 -8.85 23.47
N LEU A 51 4.55 -8.41 22.56
CA LEU A 51 4.16 -9.15 21.36
C LEU A 51 5.27 -9.05 20.30
N SER A 52 5.71 -7.83 20.00
CA SER A 52 6.69 -7.56 18.95
C SER A 52 8.05 -8.18 19.28
N ALA A 53 8.47 -8.17 20.53
CA ALA A 53 9.72 -8.79 21.00
C ALA A 53 9.82 -10.28 20.65
N LYS A 54 8.70 -10.99 20.56
CA LYS A 54 8.66 -12.40 20.11
C LYS A 54 8.63 -12.48 18.59
N ALA A 55 7.80 -11.68 17.94
CA ALA A 55 7.58 -11.74 16.50
C ALA A 55 8.79 -11.24 15.68
N ARG A 56 9.63 -10.34 16.22
CA ARG A 56 10.82 -9.78 15.53
C ARG A 56 11.82 -10.83 15.06
N HIS A 57 11.89 -11.98 15.71
CA HIS A 57 12.80 -13.07 15.32
C HIS A 57 12.38 -13.72 13.98
N SER A 58 11.17 -13.48 13.53
CA SER A 58 10.67 -13.89 12.21
C SER A 58 10.73 -12.75 11.17
N VAL A 59 11.40 -11.63 11.51
CA VAL A 59 11.51 -10.45 10.64
C VAL A 59 12.98 -10.19 10.32
N VAL A 60 13.24 -9.79 9.09
CA VAL A 60 14.53 -9.27 8.65
C VAL A 60 14.33 -7.89 8.02
N LYS A 61 15.33 -7.03 8.13
CA LYS A 61 15.39 -5.77 7.38
C LYS A 61 16.29 -5.98 6.17
N ILE A 62 15.83 -5.61 4.99
CA ILE A 62 16.50 -5.84 3.72
C ILE A 62 17.03 -4.52 3.18
N ASP A 63 18.32 -4.47 2.94
CA ASP A 63 19.01 -3.36 2.31
C ASP A 63 19.43 -3.76 0.88
N ALA A 64 19.23 -2.86 -0.08
CA ALA A 64 19.77 -2.95 -1.42
C ALA A 64 20.80 -1.82 -1.62
N ASN A 65 22.01 -2.16 -1.98
CA ASN A 65 23.12 -1.20 -2.15
C ASN A 65 23.32 -0.27 -0.92
N GLY A 66 23.08 -0.79 0.30
CA GLY A 66 23.25 -0.04 1.56
C GLY A 66 22.07 0.85 1.94
N VAL A 67 20.96 0.80 1.20
CA VAL A 67 19.72 1.53 1.52
C VAL A 67 18.65 0.53 1.91
N THR A 68 17.95 0.78 3.02
CA THR A 68 16.82 -0.05 3.44
C THR A 68 15.67 0.08 2.45
N VAL A 69 15.28 -1.04 1.83
CA VAL A 69 14.24 -1.09 0.80
C VAL A 69 13.01 -1.86 1.22
N ALA A 70 13.15 -2.87 2.09
CA ALA A 70 12.04 -3.70 2.52
C ALA A 70 12.26 -4.30 3.91
N LEU A 71 11.18 -4.77 4.52
CA LEU A 71 11.23 -5.83 5.53
C LEU A 71 11.03 -7.19 4.84
N GLY A 72 11.38 -8.25 5.55
CA GLY A 72 11.13 -9.62 5.09
C GLY A 72 10.59 -10.47 6.22
N THR A 73 9.85 -11.50 5.83
CA THR A 73 9.24 -12.49 6.73
C THR A 73 9.98 -13.81 6.57
N VAL A 74 10.58 -14.31 7.64
CA VAL A 74 11.25 -15.62 7.65
C VAL A 74 10.20 -16.73 7.46
N VAL A 75 10.38 -17.59 6.44
CA VAL A 75 9.43 -18.63 6.07
C VAL A 75 9.96 -20.06 6.23
N ASP A 76 11.27 -20.20 6.50
CA ASP A 76 11.87 -21.44 7.01
C ASP A 76 13.14 -21.16 7.82
N ALA A 77 13.59 -22.19 8.57
CA ALA A 77 14.75 -22.06 9.44
C ALA A 77 16.10 -22.07 8.68
N GLU A 78 16.09 -22.42 7.39
CA GLU A 78 17.29 -22.52 6.53
C GLU A 78 17.62 -21.22 5.81
N GLY A 79 16.94 -20.12 6.17
CA GLY A 79 17.25 -18.80 5.64
C GLY A 79 16.40 -18.38 4.46
N LEU A 80 15.23 -18.95 4.25
CA LEU A 80 14.31 -18.45 3.24
C LEU A 80 13.40 -17.36 3.81
N VAL A 81 13.32 -16.24 3.11
CA VAL A 81 12.60 -15.02 3.51
C VAL A 81 11.67 -14.60 2.40
N ALA A 82 10.39 -14.37 2.72
CA ALA A 82 9.43 -13.74 1.82
C ALA A 82 9.44 -12.23 2.01
N THR A 83 9.39 -11.48 0.91
CA THR A 83 9.37 -10.02 0.92
C THR A 83 8.59 -9.46 -0.26
N LYS A 84 8.51 -8.13 -0.36
CA LYS A 84 7.88 -7.42 -1.47
C LYS A 84 8.80 -7.42 -2.70
N ALA A 85 8.32 -8.01 -3.81
CA ALA A 85 9.14 -8.21 -5.02
C ALA A 85 9.57 -6.89 -5.68
N SER A 86 8.66 -5.91 -5.80
CA SER A 86 8.94 -4.63 -6.47
C SER A 86 10.03 -3.80 -5.78
N GLN A 87 10.44 -4.13 -4.55
CA GLN A 87 11.46 -3.41 -3.80
C GLN A 87 12.83 -4.07 -3.77
N VAL A 88 12.94 -5.34 -4.24
CA VAL A 88 14.20 -6.12 -4.14
C VAL A 88 14.70 -6.61 -5.50
N GLN A 89 14.29 -5.96 -6.59
CA GLN A 89 14.59 -6.43 -7.95
C GLN A 89 16.06 -6.24 -8.35
N ASP A 90 16.70 -5.16 -7.89
CA ASP A 90 18.04 -4.78 -8.34
C ASP A 90 19.01 -4.54 -7.19
N GLY A 91 20.25 -4.99 -7.36
CA GLY A 91 21.37 -4.64 -6.51
C GLY A 91 21.89 -5.75 -5.60
N LYS A 92 22.95 -5.42 -4.87
CA LYS A 92 23.53 -6.28 -3.84
C LYS A 92 22.64 -6.22 -2.61
N LEU A 93 22.02 -7.36 -2.27
CA LEU A 93 21.17 -7.46 -1.10
C LEU A 93 21.94 -7.85 0.15
N THR A 94 21.68 -7.16 1.24
CA THR A 94 22.06 -7.57 2.60
C THR A 94 20.84 -7.56 3.51
N CYS A 95 20.88 -8.38 4.56
CA CYS A 95 19.79 -8.47 5.53
C CYS A 95 20.32 -8.27 6.95
N TRP A 96 19.54 -7.53 7.73
CA TRP A 96 19.77 -7.39 9.17
C TRP A 96 18.76 -8.27 9.92
N LEU A 97 19.29 -9.13 10.78
CA LEU A 97 18.48 -9.98 11.65
C LEU A 97 18.13 -9.26 12.95
N ALA A 98 17.12 -9.75 13.66
CA ALA A 98 16.87 -9.32 15.03
C ALA A 98 18.13 -9.52 15.86
N GLY A 99 18.58 -8.46 16.57
CA GLY A 99 19.86 -8.45 17.29
C GLY A 99 21.02 -7.80 16.51
N GLY A 100 20.77 -7.24 15.32
CA GLY A 100 21.73 -6.39 14.61
C GLY A 100 22.81 -7.12 13.81
N LYS A 101 22.66 -8.43 13.58
CA LYS A 101 23.57 -9.18 12.73
C LYS A 101 23.26 -8.94 11.27
N GLU A 102 24.25 -8.44 10.51
CA GLU A 102 24.19 -8.33 9.05
C GLU A 102 24.58 -9.65 8.40
N VAL A 103 23.86 -10.05 7.36
CA VAL A 103 24.13 -11.26 6.57
C VAL A 103 23.90 -10.97 5.08
N HIS A 104 24.63 -11.67 4.21
CA HIS A 104 24.41 -11.58 2.77
C HIS A 104 23.07 -12.20 2.38
N ALA A 105 22.45 -11.63 1.35
CA ALA A 105 21.16 -12.11 0.83
C ALA A 105 21.16 -12.14 -0.70
N GLU A 106 20.36 -13.04 -1.26
CA GLU A 106 20.23 -13.27 -2.70
C GLU A 106 18.74 -13.42 -3.07
N LEU A 107 18.29 -12.70 -4.09
CA LEU A 107 16.98 -12.87 -4.69
C LEU A 107 16.94 -14.18 -5.46
N LEU A 108 16.03 -15.09 -5.13
CA LEU A 108 15.89 -16.39 -5.76
C LEU A 108 14.82 -16.43 -6.85
N VAL A 109 13.64 -15.93 -6.54
CA VAL A 109 12.45 -16.00 -7.42
C VAL A 109 11.42 -14.98 -6.98
N SER A 110 10.62 -14.49 -7.92
CA SER A 110 9.53 -13.57 -7.65
C SER A 110 8.23 -13.98 -8.32
N ASP A 111 7.12 -13.59 -7.71
CA ASP A 111 5.77 -13.59 -8.26
C ASP A 111 5.31 -12.14 -8.46
N VAL A 112 5.37 -11.70 -9.71
CA VAL A 112 4.96 -10.34 -10.08
C VAL A 112 3.47 -10.11 -9.82
N ARG A 113 2.61 -11.15 -9.93
CA ARG A 113 1.16 -11.01 -9.76
C ARG A 113 0.78 -10.63 -8.34
N ASN A 114 1.42 -11.24 -7.33
CA ASN A 114 1.17 -10.97 -5.92
C ASN A 114 2.22 -10.06 -5.30
N ASP A 115 3.22 -9.62 -6.08
CA ASP A 115 4.33 -8.78 -5.64
C ASP A 115 5.14 -9.41 -4.49
N VAL A 116 5.35 -10.73 -4.54
CA VAL A 116 6.10 -11.47 -3.54
C VAL A 116 7.39 -12.01 -4.12
N ALA A 117 8.49 -11.87 -3.42
CA ALA A 117 9.77 -12.48 -3.73
C ALA A 117 10.23 -13.40 -2.61
N LEU A 118 11.02 -14.42 -2.96
CA LEU A 118 11.80 -15.21 -2.03
C LEU A 118 13.27 -14.82 -2.13
N VAL A 119 13.83 -14.48 -1.00
CA VAL A 119 15.24 -14.13 -0.80
C VAL A 119 15.86 -15.18 0.10
N ARG A 120 17.09 -15.62 -0.21
CA ARG A 120 17.88 -16.47 0.66
C ARG A 120 18.87 -15.63 1.43
N VAL A 121 18.83 -15.76 2.75
CA VAL A 121 19.81 -15.14 3.65
C VAL A 121 20.82 -16.18 4.11
N GLN A 122 22.10 -15.80 4.22
CA GLN A 122 23.17 -16.69 4.68
C GLN A 122 23.15 -16.80 6.23
N ALA A 123 22.06 -17.38 6.75
CA ALA A 123 21.88 -17.64 8.17
C ALA A 123 21.10 -18.94 8.36
N GLN A 124 21.34 -19.61 9.49
CA GLN A 124 20.66 -20.82 9.92
C GLN A 124 20.00 -20.63 11.29
N GLY A 125 19.07 -21.49 11.62
CA GLY A 125 18.39 -21.44 12.92
C GLY A 125 17.42 -20.26 13.06
N LEU A 126 16.99 -19.67 11.94
CA LEU A 126 16.00 -18.61 11.94
C LEU A 126 14.64 -19.14 12.42
N GLN A 127 13.84 -18.27 13.00
CA GLN A 127 12.50 -18.61 13.48
C GLN A 127 11.45 -18.30 12.41
N PRO A 128 10.87 -19.29 11.73
CA PRO A 128 9.80 -19.06 10.77
C PRO A 128 8.58 -18.45 11.46
N VAL A 129 7.90 -17.56 10.74
CA VAL A 129 6.65 -16.97 11.20
C VAL A 129 5.56 -18.04 11.33
N ARG A 130 4.74 -17.92 12.37
CA ARG A 130 3.57 -18.79 12.57
C ARG A 130 2.35 -18.13 11.94
N TRP A 131 1.78 -18.77 10.93
CA TRP A 131 0.60 -18.26 10.24
C TRP A 131 -0.69 -18.68 10.94
N VAL A 132 -1.72 -17.83 10.87
CA VAL A 132 -3.09 -18.21 11.26
C VAL A 132 -3.77 -18.98 10.12
N ALA A 133 -4.72 -19.84 10.47
CA ALA A 133 -5.58 -20.51 9.48
C ALA A 133 -6.86 -19.70 9.20
N GLU A 134 -7.38 -19.02 10.19
CA GLU A 134 -8.63 -18.26 10.12
C GLU A 134 -8.46 -16.94 9.35
N ARG A 135 -9.57 -16.45 8.79
CA ARG A 135 -9.61 -15.11 8.21
C ARG A 135 -9.64 -14.06 9.32
N PRO A 136 -8.87 -12.97 9.22
CA PRO A 136 -8.92 -11.91 10.21
C PRO A 136 -10.28 -11.20 10.17
N SER A 137 -10.77 -10.83 11.35
CA SER A 137 -12.02 -10.07 11.51
C SER A 137 -11.76 -8.56 11.44
N ILE A 138 -12.74 -7.82 10.92
CA ILE A 138 -12.71 -6.35 10.98
C ILE A 138 -12.69 -5.91 12.46
N GLY A 139 -11.86 -4.93 12.79
CA GLY A 139 -11.64 -4.47 14.16
C GLY A 139 -10.59 -5.28 14.94
N GLN A 140 -10.11 -6.41 14.40
CA GLN A 140 -9.02 -7.17 15.00
C GLN A 140 -7.73 -6.35 14.98
N TRP A 141 -6.98 -6.37 16.09
CA TRP A 141 -5.67 -5.75 16.17
C TRP A 141 -4.71 -6.35 15.12
N ALA A 142 -3.95 -5.46 14.52
CA ALA A 142 -3.00 -5.76 13.46
C ALA A 142 -1.70 -4.99 13.75
N VAL A 143 -0.64 -5.71 14.11
CA VAL A 143 0.65 -5.17 14.50
C VAL A 143 1.68 -5.56 13.45
N SER A 144 2.52 -4.63 13.04
CA SER A 144 3.63 -4.86 12.12
C SER A 144 4.95 -4.80 12.89
N PRO A 145 5.53 -5.95 13.31
CA PRO A 145 6.83 -5.98 13.95
C PRO A 145 7.94 -5.59 12.98
N GLY A 146 9.01 -5.02 13.51
CA GLY A 146 10.30 -4.87 12.83
C GLY A 146 11.33 -5.82 13.40
N ILE A 147 12.62 -5.50 13.25
CA ILE A 147 13.73 -6.24 13.87
C ILE A 147 13.99 -5.79 15.31
N GLU A 148 13.41 -4.66 15.72
CA GLU A 148 13.47 -4.12 17.07
C GLU A 148 12.38 -4.71 17.97
N SER A 149 12.47 -4.47 19.29
CA SER A 149 11.45 -4.95 20.24
C SER A 149 10.14 -4.18 20.14
N VAL A 150 10.20 -2.88 19.89
CA VAL A 150 9.03 -2.03 19.63
C VAL A 150 8.58 -2.24 18.17
N PRO A 151 7.28 -2.43 17.91
CA PRO A 151 6.81 -2.64 16.53
C PRO A 151 6.95 -1.37 15.69
N GLN A 152 6.96 -1.55 14.37
CA GLN A 152 6.97 -0.45 13.42
C GLN A 152 5.65 0.34 13.45
N THR A 153 4.54 -0.39 13.52
CA THR A 153 3.19 0.19 13.59
C THR A 153 2.22 -0.75 14.29
N ALA A 154 1.14 -0.19 14.82
CA ALA A 154 -0.01 -0.91 15.32
C ALA A 154 -1.30 -0.26 14.81
N GLY A 155 -2.32 -1.06 14.57
CA GLY A 155 -3.62 -0.62 14.08
C GLY A 155 -4.62 -1.76 14.11
N ILE A 156 -5.66 -1.66 13.30
CA ILE A 156 -6.72 -2.67 13.19
C ILE A 156 -6.97 -3.06 11.74
N VAL A 157 -7.49 -4.24 11.54
CA VAL A 157 -8.06 -4.66 10.26
C VAL A 157 -9.28 -3.79 9.97
N SER A 158 -9.22 -2.98 8.91
CA SER A 158 -10.25 -2.00 8.55
C SER A 158 -11.20 -2.49 7.45
N ALA A 159 -10.79 -3.50 6.67
CA ALA A 159 -11.66 -4.16 5.70
C ALA A 159 -11.30 -5.64 5.54
N ALA A 160 -12.34 -6.45 5.29
CA ALA A 160 -12.19 -7.86 4.95
C ALA A 160 -11.38 -8.05 3.65
N PRO A 161 -10.80 -9.24 3.43
CA PRO A 161 -10.08 -9.54 2.20
C PRO A 161 -10.91 -9.23 0.96
N ARG A 162 -10.37 -8.38 0.09
CA ARG A 162 -11.01 -7.93 -1.15
C ARG A 162 -10.01 -7.74 -2.28
N ARG A 163 -10.51 -7.78 -3.49
CA ARG A 163 -9.70 -7.47 -4.67
C ARG A 163 -9.44 -5.97 -4.78
N ILE A 164 -8.21 -5.61 -5.12
CA ILE A 164 -7.83 -4.26 -5.56
C ILE A 164 -7.56 -4.36 -7.05
N TYR A 165 -8.36 -3.65 -7.83
CA TYR A 165 -8.18 -3.64 -9.27
C TYR A 165 -6.91 -2.86 -9.64
N PRO A 166 -6.23 -3.24 -10.74
CA PRO A 166 -5.13 -2.44 -11.26
C PRO A 166 -5.62 -1.04 -11.64
N PRO A 167 -4.73 -0.05 -11.65
CA PRO A 167 -5.07 1.28 -12.12
C PRO A 167 -5.57 1.19 -13.56
N ARG A 168 -6.51 2.07 -13.91
CA ARG A 168 -7.01 2.12 -15.28
C ARG A 168 -5.95 2.74 -16.17
N ALA A 169 -5.67 2.09 -17.29
CA ALA A 169 -4.88 2.66 -18.35
C ALA A 169 -5.74 3.58 -19.22
N PHE A 170 -5.15 4.65 -19.71
CA PHE A 170 -5.77 5.66 -20.55
C PHE A 170 -4.99 5.85 -21.84
N ALA A 171 -5.67 6.20 -22.90
CA ALA A 171 -5.03 6.65 -24.13
C ALA A 171 -4.36 8.03 -23.97
N GLY A 172 -4.84 8.83 -23.02
CA GLY A 172 -4.32 10.18 -22.77
C GLY A 172 -5.08 11.27 -23.52
N VAL A 173 -6.38 11.11 -23.69
CA VAL A 173 -7.26 12.11 -24.32
C VAL A 173 -8.37 12.52 -23.35
N GLU A 174 -8.71 13.80 -23.37
CA GLU A 174 -9.90 14.36 -22.75
C GLU A 174 -10.92 14.65 -23.86
N LEU A 175 -12.13 14.13 -23.71
CA LEU A 175 -13.18 14.29 -24.71
C LEU A 175 -14.00 15.55 -24.42
N ASP A 176 -14.51 16.17 -25.45
CA ASP A 176 -15.40 17.31 -25.36
C ASP A 176 -16.71 16.88 -24.66
N PRO A 177 -17.08 17.52 -23.53
CA PRO A 177 -18.28 17.17 -22.79
C PRO A 177 -19.57 17.52 -23.52
N ASP A 178 -19.54 18.52 -24.39
CA ASP A 178 -20.70 19.07 -25.08
C ASP A 178 -20.98 18.35 -26.42
N GLU A 179 -20.04 17.50 -26.88
CA GLU A 179 -20.17 16.73 -28.09
C GLU A 179 -20.71 15.31 -27.85
N THR A 180 -21.61 14.87 -28.72
CA THR A 180 -22.12 13.48 -28.71
C THR A 180 -21.09 12.49 -29.26
N GLN A 181 -20.30 12.91 -30.25
CA GLN A 181 -19.21 12.14 -30.82
C GLN A 181 -17.98 12.14 -29.88
N ALA A 182 -17.08 11.18 -30.08
CA ALA A 182 -15.83 11.10 -29.33
C ALA A 182 -14.79 12.10 -29.87
N ARG A 183 -15.13 13.43 -29.85
CA ARG A 183 -14.24 14.52 -30.21
C ARG A 183 -13.24 14.77 -29.08
N ILE A 184 -11.98 14.93 -29.44
CA ILE A 184 -10.89 15.18 -28.49
C ILE A 184 -10.82 16.69 -28.23
N ALA A 185 -11.11 17.09 -26.99
CA ALA A 185 -10.95 18.47 -26.54
C ALA A 185 -9.47 18.77 -26.21
N ARG A 186 -8.76 17.81 -25.65
CA ARG A 186 -7.37 17.98 -25.25
C ARG A 186 -6.61 16.66 -25.27
N VAL A 187 -5.35 16.71 -25.69
CA VAL A 187 -4.39 15.62 -25.55
C VAL A 187 -3.54 15.85 -24.31
N MET A 188 -3.38 14.82 -23.54
CA MET A 188 -2.62 14.87 -22.28
C MET A 188 -1.14 14.65 -22.56
N PRO A 189 -0.24 15.59 -22.14
CA PRO A 189 1.19 15.45 -22.37
C PRO A 189 1.79 14.21 -21.72
N GLY A 190 2.79 13.59 -22.34
CA GLY A 190 3.51 12.43 -21.82
C GLY A 190 2.77 11.09 -21.94
N LEU A 191 1.49 11.07 -22.36
CA LEU A 191 0.71 9.84 -22.54
C LEU A 191 0.69 9.34 -23.99
N GLY A 192 0.12 8.16 -24.20
CA GLY A 192 0.18 7.46 -25.47
C GLY A 192 -0.43 8.22 -26.64
N ALA A 193 -1.49 9.01 -26.44
CA ALA A 193 -2.11 9.81 -27.47
C ALA A 193 -1.17 10.89 -28.04
N GLU A 194 -0.44 11.59 -27.15
CA GLU A 194 0.55 12.59 -27.60
C GLU A 194 1.68 11.92 -28.37
N LYS A 195 2.24 10.81 -27.84
CA LYS A 195 3.29 10.05 -28.49
C LYS A 195 2.88 9.52 -29.88
N ALA A 196 1.60 9.18 -30.02
CA ALA A 196 1.02 8.72 -31.29
C ALA A 196 0.68 9.85 -32.27
N GLY A 197 0.79 11.12 -31.87
CA GLY A 197 0.50 12.27 -32.73
C GLY A 197 -0.99 12.60 -32.87
N ILE A 198 -1.82 12.21 -31.91
CA ILE A 198 -3.21 12.62 -31.81
C ILE A 198 -3.28 14.12 -31.47
N GLN A 199 -4.28 14.82 -32.04
CA GLN A 199 -4.46 16.25 -31.87
C GLN A 199 -5.82 16.60 -31.29
N ALA A 200 -5.91 17.75 -30.62
CA ALA A 200 -7.21 18.31 -30.26
C ALA A 200 -8.03 18.61 -31.50
N GLY A 201 -9.33 18.32 -31.46
CA GLY A 201 -10.25 18.40 -32.62
C GLY A 201 -10.42 17.09 -33.39
N ASP A 202 -9.53 16.10 -33.22
CA ASP A 202 -9.73 14.77 -33.80
C ASP A 202 -11.00 14.11 -33.25
N VAL A 203 -11.68 13.32 -34.06
CA VAL A 203 -12.85 12.53 -33.63
C VAL A 203 -12.51 11.06 -33.72
N ILE A 204 -12.58 10.34 -32.62
CA ILE A 204 -12.34 8.89 -32.58
C ILE A 204 -13.58 8.19 -33.16
N VAL A 205 -13.40 7.49 -34.28
CA VAL A 205 -14.48 6.81 -35.01
C VAL A 205 -14.44 5.29 -34.87
N ALA A 206 -13.30 4.68 -34.51
CA ALA A 206 -13.21 3.26 -34.21
C ALA A 206 -12.08 2.94 -33.25
N VAL A 207 -12.24 1.84 -32.50
CA VAL A 207 -11.26 1.21 -31.61
C VAL A 207 -11.08 -0.23 -32.06
N GLN A 208 -9.86 -0.64 -32.42
CA GLN A 208 -9.54 -2.00 -32.93
C GLN A 208 -10.49 -2.43 -34.06
N GLY A 209 -10.84 -1.50 -34.96
CA GLY A 209 -11.80 -1.74 -36.05
C GLY A 209 -13.29 -1.68 -35.66
N ALA A 210 -13.62 -1.67 -34.37
CA ALA A 210 -15.01 -1.56 -33.91
C ALA A 210 -15.44 -0.10 -33.84
N THR A 211 -16.49 0.27 -34.64
CA THR A 211 -17.00 1.64 -34.72
C THR A 211 -17.38 2.24 -33.39
N VAL A 212 -17.04 3.49 -33.15
CA VAL A 212 -17.45 4.32 -32.01
C VAL A 212 -18.41 5.40 -32.52
N LYS A 213 -19.68 5.31 -32.12
CA LYS A 213 -20.73 6.26 -32.50
C LYS A 213 -20.93 7.38 -31.50
N ALA A 214 -20.64 7.09 -30.23
CA ALA A 214 -20.87 8.03 -29.14
C ALA A 214 -19.69 8.02 -28.15
N ARG A 215 -19.48 9.14 -27.46
CA ARG A 215 -18.45 9.32 -26.45
C ARG A 215 -18.48 8.22 -25.38
N ALA A 216 -19.65 7.82 -24.91
CA ALA A 216 -19.80 6.78 -23.88
C ALA A 216 -19.29 5.41 -24.33
N GLU A 217 -19.37 5.09 -25.62
CA GLU A 217 -18.88 3.82 -26.16
C GLU A 217 -17.36 3.72 -26.13
N LEU A 218 -16.65 4.84 -26.30
CA LEU A 218 -15.20 4.87 -26.27
C LEU A 218 -14.65 4.35 -24.94
N SER A 219 -15.16 4.86 -23.81
CA SER A 219 -14.77 4.41 -22.48
C SER A 219 -14.99 2.92 -22.30
N THR A 220 -16.11 2.39 -22.79
CA THR A 220 -16.43 0.97 -22.70
C THR A 220 -15.48 0.12 -23.52
N LYS A 221 -15.15 0.57 -24.74
CA LYS A 221 -14.24 -0.14 -25.66
C LYS A 221 -12.78 -0.09 -25.20
N LEU A 222 -12.36 0.99 -24.51
CA LEU A 222 -11.00 1.12 -23.99
C LEU A 222 -10.81 0.43 -22.63
N ARG A 223 -11.88 0.19 -21.87
CA ARG A 223 -11.82 -0.42 -20.51
C ARG A 223 -11.07 -1.76 -20.41
N PRO A 224 -11.13 -2.68 -21.41
CA PRO A 224 -10.42 -3.96 -21.32
C PRO A 224 -8.89 -3.85 -21.41
N PHE A 225 -8.37 -2.74 -21.94
CA PHE A 225 -6.94 -2.60 -22.19
C PHE A 225 -6.19 -2.18 -20.94
N GLN A 226 -5.01 -2.77 -20.75
CA GLN A 226 -4.12 -2.56 -19.62
C GLN A 226 -2.92 -1.70 -20.04
N GLU A 227 -2.18 -1.23 -19.04
CA GLU A 227 -0.93 -0.51 -19.23
C GLU A 227 0.04 -1.27 -20.13
N GLY A 228 0.72 -0.54 -21.03
CA GLY A 228 1.66 -1.08 -22.01
C GLY A 228 1.01 -1.74 -23.25
N GLN A 229 -0.31 -1.93 -23.25
CA GLN A 229 -0.98 -2.47 -24.43
C GLN A 229 -1.18 -1.39 -25.49
N SER A 230 -0.92 -1.74 -26.73
CA SER A 230 -1.17 -0.86 -27.89
C SER A 230 -2.57 -1.07 -28.44
N VAL A 231 -3.30 0.02 -28.62
CA VAL A 231 -4.67 0.05 -29.14
C VAL A 231 -4.71 0.83 -30.45
N ARG A 232 -5.24 0.24 -31.52
CA ARG A 232 -5.43 0.95 -32.78
C ARG A 232 -6.69 1.81 -32.70
N LEU A 233 -6.50 3.11 -32.84
CA LEU A 233 -7.57 4.10 -32.91
C LEU A 233 -7.68 4.62 -34.32
N LYS A 234 -8.90 4.58 -34.90
CA LYS A 234 -9.21 5.25 -36.14
C LYS A 234 -9.80 6.61 -35.80
N LEU A 235 -9.21 7.64 -36.35
CA LEU A 235 -9.54 9.04 -36.10
C LEU A 235 -10.02 9.69 -37.39
N ARG A 236 -10.88 10.69 -37.26
CA ARG A 236 -11.22 11.63 -38.33
C ARG A 236 -10.64 12.99 -37.96
N ARG A 237 -9.71 13.48 -38.80
CA ARG A 237 -9.09 14.80 -38.72
C ARG A 237 -9.49 15.62 -39.94
N GLY A 238 -10.42 16.56 -39.74
CA GLY A 238 -11.12 17.19 -40.89
C GLY A 238 -11.84 16.13 -41.73
N ASP A 239 -11.50 16.04 -43.00
CA ASP A 239 -12.06 15.06 -43.96
C ASP A 239 -11.21 13.79 -44.11
N GLN A 240 -10.09 13.69 -43.40
CA GLN A 240 -9.17 12.55 -43.50
C GLN A 240 -9.40 11.55 -42.37
N GLU A 241 -9.34 10.27 -42.71
CA GLU A 241 -9.31 9.17 -41.76
C GLU A 241 -7.86 8.73 -41.55
N ILE A 242 -7.44 8.65 -40.28
CA ILE A 242 -6.09 8.30 -39.85
C ILE A 242 -6.20 7.15 -38.86
N GLU A 243 -5.36 6.13 -39.00
CA GLU A 243 -5.26 5.05 -38.01
C GLU A 243 -3.93 5.14 -37.29
N LEU A 244 -3.99 5.20 -35.97
CA LEU A 244 -2.82 5.33 -35.06
C LEU A 244 -2.84 4.23 -34.02
N ALA A 245 -1.64 3.71 -33.72
CA ALA A 245 -1.42 2.81 -32.58
C ALA A 245 -1.09 3.64 -31.34
N VAL A 246 -1.92 3.54 -30.33
CA VAL A 246 -1.81 4.31 -29.09
C VAL A 246 -1.51 3.39 -27.94
N GLU A 247 -0.41 3.63 -27.23
CA GLU A 247 -0.08 2.91 -26.01
C GLU A 247 -1.00 3.34 -24.87
N MET A 248 -1.60 2.37 -24.22
CA MET A 248 -2.41 2.61 -23.02
C MET A 248 -1.48 2.77 -21.83
N MET A 249 -1.56 3.90 -21.16
CA MET A 249 -0.66 4.27 -20.07
C MET A 249 -1.44 4.61 -18.81
N VAL A 250 -0.86 4.26 -17.67
CA VAL A 250 -1.33 4.78 -16.38
C VAL A 250 -0.63 6.12 -16.15
N PRO A 251 -1.37 7.21 -15.90
CA PRO A 251 -0.74 8.48 -15.56
C PRO A 251 0.08 8.31 -14.29
N HIS A 252 1.40 8.54 -14.37
CA HIS A 252 2.21 8.58 -13.17
C HIS A 252 1.74 9.69 -12.23
N LEU A 253 1.93 9.49 -10.94
CA LEU A 253 1.47 10.35 -9.85
C LEU A 253 1.94 11.84 -9.94
N SER A 254 2.82 12.17 -10.86
CA SER A 254 3.24 13.55 -11.19
C SER A 254 2.32 14.27 -12.17
N TRP A 255 1.27 13.60 -12.67
CA TRP A 255 0.35 14.19 -13.63
C TRP A 255 -0.58 15.23 -12.97
N PRO A 256 -0.70 16.45 -13.51
CA PRO A 256 -1.64 17.44 -13.00
C PRO A 256 -3.07 17.14 -13.50
N ALA A 257 -3.67 16.04 -13.04
CA ALA A 257 -5.08 15.81 -13.27
C ALA A 257 -5.91 16.80 -12.44
N ARG A 258 -6.71 17.64 -13.08
CA ARG A 258 -7.66 18.52 -12.40
C ARG A 258 -8.61 17.66 -11.57
N GLY A 259 -8.45 17.68 -10.23
CA GLY A 259 -9.27 16.93 -9.27
C GLY A 259 -8.56 15.77 -8.55
N ALA A 260 -7.64 15.04 -9.17
CA ALA A 260 -6.82 14.01 -8.53
C ALA A 260 -5.79 14.62 -7.55
N ASP A 261 -5.32 15.81 -7.82
CA ASP A 261 -4.23 16.49 -7.13
C ASP A 261 -4.47 16.70 -5.61
N ARG A 262 -5.69 17.00 -5.17
CA ARG A 262 -6.01 17.18 -3.75
C ARG A 262 -6.07 15.83 -3.02
N GLN A 263 -6.72 14.84 -3.60
CA GLN A 263 -6.85 13.50 -3.03
C GLN A 263 -5.49 12.80 -2.98
N ASP A 264 -4.70 12.90 -4.05
CA ASP A 264 -3.37 12.32 -4.14
C ASP A 264 -2.39 12.99 -3.17
N ARG A 265 -2.44 14.32 -3.05
CA ARG A 265 -1.69 15.03 -2.00
C ARG A 265 -2.10 14.59 -0.61
N MET A 266 -3.40 14.44 -0.35
CA MET A 266 -3.89 13.97 0.94
C MET A 266 -3.44 12.54 1.24
N ASN A 267 -3.41 11.64 0.25
CA ASN A 267 -2.98 10.27 0.41
C ASN A 267 -1.48 10.16 0.72
N ARG A 268 -0.66 11.10 0.23
CA ARG A 268 0.80 11.15 0.46
C ARG A 268 1.18 11.85 1.78
N PHE A 269 0.24 12.40 2.51
CA PHE A 269 0.55 13.02 3.80
C PHE A 269 1.15 11.98 4.76
N GLY A 270 2.38 12.26 5.22
CA GLY A 270 3.10 11.46 6.21
C GLY A 270 4.19 10.54 5.64
N SER A 271 4.11 10.02 4.42
CA SER A 271 5.19 9.35 3.68
C SER A 271 4.77 8.95 2.26
N GLU A 272 5.75 8.47 1.49
CA GLU A 272 5.50 7.97 0.14
C GLU A 272 4.62 6.71 0.14
N LEU A 273 3.75 6.61 -0.86
CA LEU A 273 2.99 5.40 -1.15
C LEU A 273 3.94 4.33 -1.71
N SER A 274 3.55 3.06 -1.60
CA SER A 274 4.26 2.01 -2.30
C SER A 274 4.18 2.20 -3.81
N GLU A 275 5.26 1.94 -4.52
CA GLU A 275 5.32 1.99 -5.99
C GLU A 275 4.19 1.15 -6.60
N ARG A 276 4.00 -0.04 -6.05
CA ARG A 276 2.85 -0.87 -6.36
C ARG A 276 1.92 -0.97 -5.16
N ALA A 277 0.71 -0.41 -5.30
CA ALA A 277 -0.37 -0.45 -4.30
C ALA A 277 -1.70 -0.97 -4.88
N GLU A 278 -1.72 -1.43 -6.13
CA GLU A 278 -2.92 -1.85 -6.86
C GLU A 278 -2.67 -3.15 -7.64
N GLY A 279 -3.73 -3.74 -8.19
CA GLY A 279 -3.65 -4.97 -8.97
C GLY A 279 -3.45 -6.22 -8.13
N PHE A 280 -4.04 -6.29 -6.94
CA PHE A 280 -3.99 -7.47 -6.06
C PHE A 280 -5.31 -8.23 -6.08
N ASP A 281 -5.24 -9.55 -6.21
CA ASP A 281 -6.43 -10.40 -6.23
C ASP A 281 -7.15 -10.47 -4.88
N SER A 282 -6.41 -10.38 -3.79
CA SER A 282 -6.97 -10.35 -2.43
C SER A 282 -6.01 -9.69 -1.45
N VAL A 283 -6.47 -8.67 -0.76
CA VAL A 283 -5.73 -8.04 0.34
C VAL A 283 -6.63 -7.77 1.54
N ILE A 284 -6.05 -7.87 2.73
CA ILE A 284 -6.57 -7.30 3.96
C ILE A 284 -6.20 -5.83 3.95
N GLN A 285 -7.14 -4.95 4.27
CA GLN A 285 -6.80 -3.56 4.55
C GLN A 285 -6.71 -3.35 6.06
N HIS A 286 -5.67 -2.66 6.48
CA HIS A 286 -5.49 -2.22 7.87
C HIS A 286 -5.10 -0.74 7.91
N ASP A 287 -5.36 -0.11 9.05
CA ASP A 287 -5.17 1.33 9.21
C ASP A 287 -3.81 1.72 9.79
N SER A 288 -2.90 0.75 10.00
CA SER A 288 -1.51 1.02 10.37
C SER A 288 -0.80 1.79 9.26
N VAL A 289 -0.11 2.87 9.63
CA VAL A 289 0.58 3.72 8.66
C VAL A 289 1.99 3.19 8.41
N LEU A 290 2.14 2.28 7.47
CA LEU A 290 3.45 1.77 7.05
C LEU A 290 4.19 2.81 6.20
N GLN A 291 5.51 2.75 6.23
CA GLN A 291 6.36 3.32 5.19
C GLN A 291 6.51 2.29 4.05
N GLY A 292 6.81 2.72 2.82
CA GLY A 292 7.00 1.80 1.70
C GLY A 292 7.98 0.67 2.02
N TRP A 293 9.13 1.02 2.60
CA TRP A 293 10.18 0.07 2.99
C TRP A 293 9.81 -0.85 4.17
N GLN A 294 8.73 -0.59 4.90
CA GLN A 294 8.23 -1.48 5.96
C GLN A 294 7.33 -2.62 5.42
N CYS A 295 7.07 -2.62 4.12
CA CYS A 295 6.38 -3.74 3.44
C CYS A 295 7.30 -4.95 3.30
N GLY A 296 6.71 -6.15 3.18
CA GLY A 296 7.42 -7.44 3.15
C GLY A 296 7.51 -8.12 4.52
N GLY A 297 7.32 -7.38 5.63
CA GLY A 297 7.22 -7.96 6.96
C GLY A 297 5.85 -8.57 7.25
N PRO A 298 5.74 -9.40 8.32
CA PRO A 298 4.46 -9.99 8.70
C PRO A 298 3.52 -8.97 9.32
N LEU A 299 2.22 -9.15 9.12
CA LEU A 299 1.16 -8.52 9.88
C LEU A 299 0.66 -9.53 10.92
N VAL A 300 0.80 -9.24 12.20
CA VAL A 300 0.48 -10.20 13.27
C VAL A 300 -0.72 -9.77 14.11
N GLY A 301 -1.48 -10.74 14.60
CA GLY A 301 -2.52 -10.53 15.61
C GLY A 301 -1.92 -10.44 17.04
N LEU A 302 -2.76 -10.20 18.05
CA LEU A 302 -2.30 -10.10 19.46
C LEU A 302 -1.71 -11.39 20.00
N ASP A 303 -1.95 -12.51 19.38
CA ASP A 303 -1.36 -13.82 19.70
C ASP A 303 0.04 -14.03 19.09
N GLY A 304 0.55 -13.04 18.33
CA GLY A 304 1.85 -13.07 17.65
C GLY A 304 1.87 -13.95 16.40
N ARG A 305 0.74 -14.51 15.96
CA ARG A 305 0.65 -15.26 14.70
C ARG A 305 0.36 -14.32 13.54
N ALA A 306 0.93 -14.59 12.37
CA ALA A 306 0.76 -13.77 11.20
C ALA A 306 -0.62 -13.98 10.56
N ILE A 307 -1.40 -12.90 10.50
CA ILE A 307 -2.67 -12.81 9.81
C ILE A 307 -2.49 -12.45 8.34
N GLY A 308 -1.30 -11.96 7.96
CA GLY A 308 -0.96 -11.58 6.59
C GLY A 308 0.49 -11.19 6.40
N LEU A 309 0.86 -10.89 5.15
CA LEU A 309 2.14 -10.35 4.73
C LEU A 309 1.92 -8.92 4.23
N ASN A 310 2.50 -7.92 4.88
CA ASN A 310 2.40 -6.53 4.45
C ASN A 310 2.93 -6.35 3.04
N ILE A 311 2.13 -5.78 2.14
CA ILE A 311 2.47 -5.73 0.72
C ILE A 311 2.50 -4.31 0.16
N ALA A 312 1.71 -3.39 0.70
CA ALA A 312 1.71 -2.03 0.21
C ALA A 312 1.20 -1.02 1.24
N ARG A 313 1.77 0.18 1.22
CA ARG A 313 1.11 1.38 1.69
C ARG A 313 0.29 1.96 0.53
N ALA A 314 -1.02 2.04 0.69
CA ALA A 314 -1.96 2.40 -0.38
C ALA A 314 -2.64 3.76 -0.19
N GLY A 315 -2.46 4.41 0.94
CA GLY A 315 -3.05 5.71 1.22
C GLY A 315 -2.60 6.29 2.56
N ARG A 316 -3.13 7.45 2.91
CA ARG A 316 -2.77 8.16 4.14
C ARG A 316 -2.90 7.29 5.40
N VAL A 317 -3.97 6.53 5.48
CA VAL A 317 -4.31 5.65 6.62
C VAL A 317 -4.67 4.24 6.16
N SER A 318 -4.15 3.81 5.02
CA SER A 318 -4.47 2.51 4.44
C SER A 318 -3.21 1.78 4.04
N SER A 319 -3.01 0.62 4.62
CA SER A 319 -1.99 -0.34 4.21
C SER A 319 -2.66 -1.66 3.84
N TYR A 320 -2.03 -2.40 2.94
CA TYR A 320 -2.51 -3.68 2.45
C TYR A 320 -1.57 -4.80 2.88
N ALA A 321 -2.16 -5.93 3.23
CA ALA A 321 -1.44 -7.18 3.46
C ALA A 321 -2.10 -8.32 2.67
N LEU A 322 -1.32 -9.21 2.11
CA LEU A 322 -1.83 -10.48 1.59
C LEU A 322 -2.35 -11.32 2.76
N PRO A 323 -3.58 -11.87 2.69
CA PRO A 323 -4.08 -12.78 3.72
C PRO A 323 -3.12 -13.95 3.94
N ALA A 324 -3.01 -14.44 5.17
CA ALA A 324 -2.11 -15.56 5.52
C ALA A 324 -2.25 -16.78 4.59
N SER A 325 -3.48 -17.14 4.25
CA SER A 325 -3.75 -18.27 3.33
C SER A 325 -3.21 -18.03 1.92
N LEU A 326 -3.35 -16.79 1.38
CA LEU A 326 -2.80 -16.44 0.08
C LEU A 326 -1.27 -16.35 0.13
N ALA A 327 -0.71 -15.71 1.15
CA ALA A 327 0.73 -15.59 1.33
C ALA A 327 1.41 -16.96 1.38
N GLN A 328 0.87 -17.90 2.18
CA GLN A 328 1.37 -19.27 2.25
C GLN A 328 1.29 -20.01 0.90
N LYS A 329 0.16 -19.85 0.19
CA LYS A 329 -0.01 -20.45 -1.15
C LYS A 329 1.05 -19.94 -2.13
N VAL A 330 1.23 -18.62 -2.22
CA VAL A 330 2.23 -18.00 -3.10
C VAL A 330 3.65 -18.43 -2.73
N ILE A 331 3.98 -18.45 -1.44
CA ILE A 331 5.28 -18.92 -0.95
C ILE A 331 5.51 -20.40 -1.33
N ALA A 332 4.51 -21.26 -1.20
CA ALA A 332 4.61 -22.67 -1.57
C ALA A 332 4.82 -22.84 -3.09
N GLU A 333 4.10 -22.10 -3.92
CA GLU A 333 4.26 -22.09 -5.37
C GLU A 333 5.67 -21.63 -5.78
N LEU A 334 6.19 -20.59 -5.16
CA LEU A 334 7.55 -20.09 -5.40
C LEU A 334 8.60 -21.13 -4.98
N LYS A 335 8.44 -21.80 -3.83
CA LYS A 335 9.31 -22.91 -3.39
C LYS A 335 9.32 -24.06 -4.40
N GLN A 336 8.17 -24.42 -4.96
CA GLN A 336 8.08 -25.45 -5.99
C GLN A 336 8.81 -25.06 -7.29
N ARG A 337 8.70 -23.80 -7.71
CA ARG A 337 9.46 -23.27 -8.87
C ARG A 337 10.95 -23.39 -8.64
N LEU A 338 11.46 -22.96 -7.50
CA LEU A 338 12.87 -23.11 -7.13
C LEU A 338 13.37 -24.56 -7.15
N SER A 339 12.54 -25.51 -6.70
CA SER A 339 12.90 -26.93 -6.70
C SER A 339 12.98 -27.50 -8.12
N ARG A 340 12.08 -27.09 -9.02
CA ARG A 340 12.09 -27.49 -10.44
C ARG A 340 13.30 -26.95 -11.17
N ASP A 341 13.62 -25.65 -10.97
CA ASP A 341 14.75 -25.01 -11.64
C ASP A 341 16.08 -25.64 -11.23
N ARG A 342 16.23 -26.04 -9.97
CA ARG A 342 17.39 -26.80 -9.47
C ARG A 342 17.49 -28.21 -10.04
N ALA A 343 16.35 -28.87 -10.31
CA ALA A 343 16.33 -30.21 -10.87
C ALA A 343 16.68 -30.23 -12.37
N VAL A 344 16.47 -29.12 -13.09
CA VAL A 344 16.73 -28.97 -14.52
C VAL A 344 18.16 -28.43 -14.77
N ALA A 345 18.79 -27.79 -13.79
CA ALA A 345 20.17 -27.30 -13.94
C ALA A 345 21.14 -28.49 -14.07
N PRO A 346 21.94 -28.58 -15.15
CA PRO A 346 22.91 -29.68 -15.31
C PRO A 346 23.90 -29.67 -14.14
N ARG A 347 24.08 -30.82 -13.50
CA ARG A 347 25.16 -31.02 -12.50
C ARG A 347 26.49 -30.76 -13.20
N LYS A 348 27.12 -29.63 -12.88
CA LYS A 348 28.51 -29.35 -13.28
C LYS A 348 29.47 -30.23 -12.50
#